data_884fbca92dd7fd3c8a8e0ce4780ff9d2
#
_entry.id   884fbca92dd7fd3c8a8e0ce4780ff9d2
#
_cell.length_a   1.000
_cell.length_b   1.000
_cell.length_c   1.000
_cell.angle_alpha   90.00
_cell.angle_beta   90.00
_cell.angle_gamma   90.00
#
_symmetry.space_group_name_H-M   'P 1'
#
loop_
_entity.id
_entity.type
_entity.pdbx_description
1 polymer ?
#
loop_
_entity_poly.entity_id
_entity_poly.type
_entity_poly.pdbx_seq_one_letter_code
_entity_poly.pdbx_strand_id
1 'polypeptide(L)'
;MGYQGYAGDANRITREYLDSLLIEMRHIGAVVPDTGFELFGRRFASPIATAALSHLKGKEGSGMVEMAQGCARARALCFAGMGDEEEFKQMLATGAALIKIIKPYADRGMIASRLRAAKEQGALAVGMDLDHSFDGAGRPDVVLGIPMAPLSKEELAAFITAAGLPFIIKGVLSARDARLAADLGAAGIVVSHHHGILPYAVPPLMALPDIVRAADVARELAEGLL
;
A
#
# COMPACT_ATOMS: atom_id res chain seq x y z
N MET A 1 8.12 -10.33 -12.97
CA MET A 1 9.46 -9.77 -13.24
C MET A 1 10.46 -10.68 -12.56
N GLY A 2 11.46 -11.20 -13.28
CA GLY A 2 12.49 -12.08 -12.69
C GLY A 2 13.56 -11.28 -11.95
N TYR A 3 14.29 -11.94 -11.07
CA TYR A 3 15.48 -11.39 -10.42
C TYR A 3 16.49 -10.92 -11.49
N GLN A 4 16.97 -9.69 -11.33
CA GLN A 4 17.99 -9.17 -12.26
C GLN A 4 19.41 -9.69 -11.96
N GLY A 5 19.57 -10.42 -10.84
CA GLY A 5 20.80 -11.19 -10.52
C GLY A 5 22.03 -10.37 -10.11
N TYR A 6 21.89 -9.05 -9.88
CA TYR A 6 23.00 -8.23 -9.37
C TYR A 6 23.00 -8.16 -7.83
N ALA A 7 24.16 -7.85 -7.23
CA ALA A 7 24.36 -7.87 -5.78
C ALA A 7 23.37 -6.97 -4.99
N GLY A 8 22.95 -5.86 -5.57
CA GLY A 8 22.01 -4.90 -4.95
C GLY A 8 20.54 -5.13 -5.24
N ASP A 9 20.16 -6.25 -5.87
CA ASP A 9 18.74 -6.55 -6.14
C ASP A 9 17.97 -6.73 -4.82
N ALA A 10 17.17 -5.73 -4.45
CA ALA A 10 16.41 -5.74 -3.21
C ALA A 10 15.34 -6.85 -3.17
N ASN A 11 14.84 -7.32 -4.32
CA ASN A 11 13.91 -8.45 -4.37
C ASN A 11 14.62 -9.75 -3.98
N ARG A 12 15.86 -9.96 -4.48
CA ARG A 12 16.67 -11.11 -4.09
C ARG A 12 17.01 -11.05 -2.60
N ILE A 13 17.48 -9.89 -2.11
CA ILE A 13 17.80 -9.67 -0.69
C ILE A 13 16.56 -9.94 0.18
N THR A 14 15.39 -9.46 -0.22
CA THR A 14 14.13 -9.71 0.48
C THR A 14 13.77 -11.19 0.47
N ARG A 15 13.94 -11.89 -0.65
CA ARG A 15 13.67 -13.33 -0.74
C ARG A 15 14.59 -14.14 0.16
N GLU A 16 15.89 -13.86 0.15
CA GLU A 16 16.87 -14.51 1.01
C GLU A 16 16.53 -14.30 2.50
N TYR A 17 16.11 -13.08 2.87
CA TYR A 17 15.64 -12.80 4.23
C TYR A 17 14.41 -13.61 4.60
N LEU A 18 13.38 -13.65 3.74
CA LEU A 18 12.16 -14.41 4.00
C LEU A 18 12.46 -15.92 4.14
N ASP A 19 13.35 -16.46 3.33
CA ASP A 19 13.76 -17.87 3.38
C ASP A 19 14.56 -18.20 4.66
N SER A 20 15.13 -17.20 5.34
CA SER A 20 15.83 -17.36 6.62
C SER A 20 14.89 -17.36 7.85
N LEU A 21 13.62 -16.95 7.67
CA LEU A 21 12.69 -16.87 8.77
C LEU A 21 12.15 -18.26 9.12
N LEU A 22 12.17 -18.57 10.43
CA LEU A 22 11.69 -19.85 10.95
C LEU A 22 10.40 -19.64 11.76
N ILE A 23 9.54 -20.64 11.75
CA ILE A 23 8.29 -20.66 12.51
C ILE A 23 8.50 -21.45 13.79
N GLU A 24 8.30 -20.79 14.93
CA GLU A 24 8.25 -21.46 16.23
C GLU A 24 6.92 -22.23 16.39
N MET A 25 7.02 -23.53 16.65
CA MET A 25 5.82 -24.35 16.92
C MET A 25 5.41 -24.20 18.38
N ARG A 26 4.13 -23.89 18.62
CA ARG A 26 3.51 -23.79 19.94
C ARG A 26 2.24 -24.63 19.99
N HIS A 27 2.20 -25.61 20.90
CA HIS A 27 1.07 -26.51 21.04
C HIS A 27 0.35 -26.39 22.38
N ILE A 28 1.09 -26.03 23.46
CA ILE A 28 0.49 -25.91 24.80
C ILE A 28 -0.40 -24.68 24.85
N GLY A 29 -1.67 -24.86 25.15
CA GLY A 29 -2.67 -23.79 25.14
C GLY A 29 -3.09 -23.32 23.75
N ALA A 30 -2.77 -24.09 22.70
CA ALA A 30 -3.16 -23.76 21.34
C ALA A 30 -4.69 -23.77 21.18
N VAL A 31 -5.18 -22.82 20.38
CA VAL A 31 -6.60 -22.69 20.02
C VAL A 31 -6.73 -22.67 18.49
N VAL A 32 -7.92 -23.02 18.00
CA VAL A 32 -8.23 -22.86 16.57
C VAL A 32 -8.23 -21.36 16.25
N PRO A 33 -7.38 -20.87 15.32
CA PRO A 33 -7.29 -19.45 15.05
C PRO A 33 -8.53 -18.93 14.31
N ASP A 34 -9.03 -17.76 14.72
CA ASP A 34 -9.90 -16.94 13.87
C ASP A 34 -9.00 -16.06 12.99
N THR A 35 -9.07 -16.26 11.68
CA THR A 35 -8.33 -15.48 10.71
C THR A 35 -9.07 -14.21 10.27
N GLY A 36 -10.32 -14.03 10.69
CA GLY A 36 -11.10 -12.84 10.36
C GLY A 36 -10.53 -11.60 11.00
N PHE A 37 -10.55 -10.46 10.28
CA PHE A 37 -10.15 -9.18 10.84
C PHE A 37 -11.05 -8.06 10.32
N GLU A 38 -11.05 -6.93 11.02
CA GLU A 38 -11.81 -5.75 10.65
C GLU A 38 -10.88 -4.62 10.22
N LEU A 39 -11.24 -3.92 9.15
CA LEU A 39 -10.54 -2.74 8.68
C LEU A 39 -11.54 -1.75 8.09
N PHE A 40 -11.49 -0.49 8.53
CA PHE A 40 -12.35 0.59 8.06
C PHE A 40 -13.85 0.23 8.05
N GLY A 41 -14.32 -0.43 9.13
CA GLY A 41 -15.71 -0.86 9.28
C GLY A 41 -16.14 -2.05 8.42
N ARG A 42 -15.21 -2.76 7.80
CA ARG A 42 -15.46 -3.97 7.00
C ARG A 42 -14.76 -5.17 7.61
N ARG A 43 -15.46 -6.31 7.67
CA ARG A 43 -14.90 -7.60 8.11
C ARG A 43 -14.44 -8.42 6.90
N PHE A 44 -13.23 -8.92 6.99
CA PHE A 44 -12.56 -9.77 6.00
C PHE A 44 -12.36 -11.18 6.56
N ALA A 45 -12.26 -12.19 5.67
CA ALA A 45 -12.07 -13.56 6.06
C ALA A 45 -10.65 -13.89 6.54
N SER A 46 -9.68 -13.08 6.11
CA SER A 46 -8.26 -13.23 6.49
C SER A 46 -7.53 -11.90 6.33
N PRO A 47 -6.38 -11.70 6.99
CA PRO A 47 -5.55 -10.49 6.84
C PRO A 47 -4.77 -10.45 5.52
N ILE A 48 -5.08 -11.32 4.57
CA ILE A 48 -4.44 -11.36 3.26
C ILE A 48 -5.10 -10.32 2.36
N ALA A 49 -4.29 -9.49 1.71
CA ALA A 49 -4.71 -8.50 0.73
C ALA A 49 -3.89 -8.64 -0.56
N THR A 50 -4.44 -8.16 -1.67
CA THR A 50 -3.63 -8.04 -2.90
C THR A 50 -2.66 -6.86 -2.79
N ALA A 51 -1.58 -6.89 -3.57
CA ALA A 51 -0.76 -5.70 -3.78
C ALA A 51 -1.51 -4.67 -4.64
N ALA A 52 -1.10 -3.39 -4.57
CA ALA A 52 -1.61 -2.33 -5.43
C ALA A 52 -1.05 -2.47 -6.86
N LEU A 53 -1.48 -3.50 -7.55
CA LEU A 53 -1.08 -3.79 -8.93
C LEU A 53 -1.78 -2.86 -9.92
N SER A 54 -1.27 -2.83 -11.15
CA SER A 54 -1.79 -2.02 -12.25
C SER A 54 -1.63 -2.76 -13.56
N HIS A 55 -2.55 -2.52 -14.51
CA HIS A 55 -2.42 -2.99 -15.89
C HIS A 55 -2.22 -4.51 -16.04
N LEU A 56 -2.84 -5.30 -15.16
CA LEU A 56 -2.81 -6.76 -15.28
C LEU A 56 -3.58 -7.18 -16.54
N LYS A 57 -2.98 -8.11 -17.29
CA LYS A 57 -3.68 -8.77 -18.39
C LYS A 57 -4.52 -9.92 -17.84
N GLY A 58 -5.80 -9.91 -18.13
CA GLY A 58 -6.73 -10.99 -17.83
C GLY A 58 -6.75 -12.06 -18.91
N LYS A 59 -7.48 -13.13 -18.65
CA LYS A 59 -7.76 -14.16 -19.66
C LYS A 59 -8.80 -13.69 -20.68
N GLU A 60 -9.82 -12.98 -20.21
CA GLU A 60 -10.98 -12.53 -21.01
C GLU A 60 -11.27 -11.04 -20.77
N GLY A 61 -10.24 -10.20 -20.57
CA GLY A 61 -10.43 -8.76 -20.34
C GLY A 61 -9.39 -8.17 -19.39
N SER A 62 -9.83 -7.31 -18.48
CA SER A 62 -8.94 -6.71 -17.49
C SER A 62 -8.60 -7.70 -16.36
N GLY A 63 -7.32 -8.02 -16.21
CA GLY A 63 -6.84 -8.80 -15.07
C GLY A 63 -7.04 -8.10 -13.73
N MET A 64 -7.21 -6.78 -13.72
CA MET A 64 -7.56 -6.02 -12.53
C MET A 64 -8.98 -6.37 -12.07
N VAL A 65 -9.92 -6.49 -13.00
CA VAL A 65 -11.31 -6.91 -12.70
C VAL A 65 -11.34 -8.37 -12.23
N GLU A 66 -10.58 -9.26 -12.89
CA GLU A 66 -10.45 -10.67 -12.46
C GLU A 66 -9.87 -10.78 -11.04
N MET A 67 -8.86 -9.98 -10.71
CA MET A 67 -8.29 -9.90 -9.35
C MET A 67 -9.35 -9.44 -8.34
N ALA A 68 -10.11 -8.40 -8.65
CA ALA A 68 -11.19 -7.90 -7.78
C ALA A 68 -12.28 -8.97 -7.56
N GLN A 69 -12.69 -9.71 -8.61
CA GLN A 69 -13.60 -10.84 -8.48
C GLN A 69 -13.06 -11.93 -7.54
N GLY A 70 -11.76 -12.23 -7.64
CA GLY A 70 -11.08 -13.16 -6.74
C GLY A 70 -11.15 -12.69 -5.29
N CYS A 71 -10.87 -11.42 -5.03
CA CYS A 71 -10.95 -10.81 -3.70
C CYS A 71 -12.38 -10.83 -3.15
N ALA A 72 -13.38 -10.50 -3.97
CA ALA A 72 -14.79 -10.54 -3.56
C ALA A 72 -15.20 -11.96 -3.12
N ARG A 73 -14.86 -12.98 -3.91
CA ARG A 73 -15.14 -14.39 -3.56
C ARG A 73 -14.42 -14.86 -2.29
N ALA A 74 -13.15 -14.46 -2.13
CA ALA A 74 -12.34 -14.79 -0.96
C ALA A 74 -12.66 -13.93 0.27
N ARG A 75 -13.52 -12.92 0.15
CA ARG A 75 -13.75 -11.88 1.15
C ARG A 75 -12.43 -11.28 1.66
N ALA A 76 -11.51 -11.03 0.72
CA ALA A 76 -10.21 -10.44 0.95
C ALA A 76 -10.19 -8.95 0.57
N LEU A 77 -9.29 -8.19 1.17
CA LEU A 77 -9.05 -6.79 0.82
C LEU A 77 -8.34 -6.71 -0.54
N CYS A 78 -8.81 -5.82 -1.40
CA CYS A 78 -8.23 -5.59 -2.72
C CYS A 78 -7.60 -4.20 -2.81
N PHE A 79 -6.33 -4.14 -3.20
CA PHE A 79 -5.67 -2.89 -3.55
C PHE A 79 -5.64 -2.72 -5.08
N ALA A 80 -5.93 -1.51 -5.55
CA ALA A 80 -5.84 -1.13 -6.95
C ALA A 80 -4.82 0.01 -7.11
N GLY A 81 -3.85 -0.17 -7.99
CA GLY A 81 -2.86 0.85 -8.35
C GLY A 81 -3.35 1.79 -9.45
N MET A 82 -2.48 2.09 -10.43
CA MET A 82 -2.84 2.89 -11.60
C MET A 82 -3.94 2.19 -12.43
N GLY A 83 -4.66 2.94 -13.20
CA GLY A 83 -5.75 2.52 -14.05
C GLY A 83 -6.69 3.68 -14.25
N ASP A 84 -7.57 3.60 -15.25
CA ASP A 84 -8.59 4.62 -15.47
C ASP A 84 -9.78 4.44 -14.52
N GLU A 85 -10.67 5.41 -14.57
CA GLU A 85 -11.86 5.45 -13.69
C GLU A 85 -12.88 4.37 -14.06
N GLU A 86 -12.96 3.99 -15.32
CA GLU A 86 -13.88 2.95 -15.78
C GLU A 86 -13.42 1.57 -15.32
N GLU A 87 -12.12 1.25 -15.41
CA GLU A 87 -11.58 0.00 -14.88
C GLU A 87 -11.84 -0.10 -13.37
N PHE A 88 -11.62 0.99 -12.62
CA PHE A 88 -11.85 1.00 -11.17
C PHE A 88 -13.34 0.80 -10.84
N LYS A 89 -14.24 1.40 -11.60
CA LYS A 89 -15.68 1.20 -11.48
C LYS A 89 -16.09 -0.26 -11.73
N GLN A 90 -15.51 -0.88 -12.76
CA GLN A 90 -15.74 -2.30 -13.05
C GLN A 90 -15.22 -3.21 -11.93
N MET A 91 -14.05 -2.88 -11.33
CA MET A 91 -13.55 -3.57 -10.16
C MET A 91 -14.51 -3.47 -8.97
N LEU A 92 -15.04 -2.27 -8.68
CA LEU A 92 -16.03 -2.05 -7.61
C LEU A 92 -17.34 -2.82 -7.86
N ALA A 93 -17.78 -2.93 -9.11
CA ALA A 93 -18.98 -3.66 -9.49
C ALA A 93 -18.89 -5.17 -9.16
N THR A 94 -17.70 -5.72 -8.93
CA THR A 94 -17.52 -7.11 -8.47
C THR A 94 -17.94 -7.34 -7.02
N GLY A 95 -18.19 -6.27 -6.24
CA GLY A 95 -18.46 -6.31 -4.81
C GLY A 95 -17.22 -6.38 -3.93
N ALA A 96 -16.02 -6.31 -4.50
CA ALA A 96 -14.78 -6.26 -3.73
C ALA A 96 -14.67 -4.97 -2.89
N ALA A 97 -14.09 -5.08 -1.70
CA ALA A 97 -13.68 -3.90 -0.92
C ALA A 97 -12.34 -3.41 -1.47
N LEU A 98 -12.32 -2.20 -2.03
CA LEU A 98 -11.19 -1.67 -2.78
C LEU A 98 -10.53 -0.47 -2.08
N ILE A 99 -9.21 -0.51 -2.00
CA ILE A 99 -8.36 0.65 -1.66
C ILE A 99 -7.68 1.12 -2.95
N LYS A 100 -7.90 2.38 -3.32
CA LYS A 100 -7.27 2.99 -4.51
C LYS A 100 -5.96 3.66 -4.12
N ILE A 101 -4.85 3.19 -4.69
CA ILE A 101 -3.53 3.81 -4.54
C ILE A 101 -3.20 4.62 -5.79
N ILE A 102 -2.95 5.91 -5.60
CA ILE A 102 -2.54 6.83 -6.66
C ILE A 102 -1.04 7.10 -6.61
N LYS A 103 -0.51 7.71 -7.65
CA LYS A 103 0.91 8.11 -7.73
C LYS A 103 1.11 9.54 -7.26
N PRO A 104 2.33 9.90 -6.83
CA PRO A 104 2.71 11.27 -6.46
C PRO A 104 2.94 12.12 -7.72
N TYR A 105 1.89 12.34 -8.53
CA TYR A 105 1.96 13.09 -9.78
C TYR A 105 2.53 14.49 -9.56
N ALA A 106 3.40 14.95 -10.46
CA ALA A 106 3.89 16.33 -10.46
C ALA A 106 2.73 17.33 -10.61
N ASP A 107 1.70 16.98 -11.37
CA ASP A 107 0.43 17.71 -11.41
C ASP A 107 -0.41 17.41 -10.16
N ARG A 108 -0.43 18.33 -9.22
CA ARG A 108 -1.21 18.26 -7.97
C ARG A 108 -2.72 18.26 -8.20
N GLY A 109 -3.18 18.88 -9.29
CA GLY A 109 -4.58 18.83 -9.73
C GLY A 109 -5.01 17.43 -10.11
N MET A 110 -4.14 16.66 -10.76
CA MET A 110 -4.37 15.25 -11.07
C MET A 110 -4.51 14.41 -9.79
N ILE A 111 -3.69 14.65 -8.76
CA ILE A 111 -3.82 13.97 -7.47
C ILE A 111 -5.20 14.23 -6.88
N ALA A 112 -5.60 15.50 -6.77
CA ALA A 112 -6.90 15.89 -6.20
C ALA A 112 -8.08 15.28 -6.98
N SER A 113 -8.01 15.29 -8.31
CA SER A 113 -9.04 14.69 -9.16
C SER A 113 -9.17 13.18 -8.95
N ARG A 114 -8.04 12.45 -8.92
CA ARG A 114 -8.04 11.00 -8.72
C ARG A 114 -8.55 10.59 -7.34
N LEU A 115 -8.19 11.33 -6.28
CA LEU A 115 -8.70 11.09 -4.93
C LEU A 115 -10.21 11.28 -4.88
N ARG A 116 -10.71 12.36 -5.47
CA ARG A 116 -12.14 12.66 -5.54
C ARG A 116 -12.91 11.58 -6.30
N ALA A 117 -12.45 11.22 -7.49
CA ALA A 117 -13.08 10.18 -8.31
C ALA A 117 -13.15 8.82 -7.57
N ALA A 118 -12.07 8.41 -6.88
CA ALA A 118 -12.07 7.18 -6.10
C ALA A 118 -13.11 7.21 -4.97
N LYS A 119 -13.23 8.35 -4.26
CA LYS A 119 -14.24 8.54 -3.22
C LYS A 119 -15.67 8.49 -3.78
N GLU A 120 -15.93 9.22 -4.85
CA GLU A 120 -17.26 9.30 -5.48
C GLU A 120 -17.72 7.94 -6.02
N GLN A 121 -16.77 7.11 -6.47
CA GLN A 121 -17.04 5.74 -6.92
C GLN A 121 -17.25 4.73 -5.79
N GLY A 122 -16.92 5.08 -4.54
CA GLY A 122 -17.16 4.24 -3.37
C GLY A 122 -15.95 3.38 -2.94
N ALA A 123 -14.73 3.87 -3.14
CA ALA A 123 -13.54 3.26 -2.54
C ALA A 123 -13.67 3.15 -1.01
N LEU A 124 -13.22 2.04 -0.44
CA LEU A 124 -13.16 1.84 1.02
C LEU A 124 -12.16 2.80 1.67
N ALA A 125 -11.03 3.00 1.00
CA ALA A 125 -9.97 3.91 1.38
C ALA A 125 -9.20 4.35 0.12
N VAL A 126 -8.39 5.38 0.27
CA VAL A 126 -7.47 5.84 -0.78
C VAL A 126 -6.06 5.90 -0.22
N GLY A 127 -5.07 6.02 -1.08
CA GLY A 127 -3.70 6.18 -0.63
C GLY A 127 -2.77 6.67 -1.72
N MET A 128 -1.50 6.82 -1.36
CA MET A 128 -0.47 7.31 -2.26
C MET A 128 0.81 6.51 -2.16
N ASP A 129 1.42 6.25 -3.29
CA ASP A 129 2.61 5.47 -3.52
C ASP A 129 3.84 6.39 -3.54
N LEU A 130 4.30 6.84 -2.36
CA LEU A 130 5.31 7.89 -2.23
C LEU A 130 6.70 7.49 -2.78
N ASP A 131 7.01 6.19 -2.80
CA ASP A 131 8.28 5.66 -3.29
C ASP A 131 8.49 5.86 -4.79
N HIS A 132 7.44 6.18 -5.56
CA HIS A 132 7.52 6.61 -6.95
C HIS A 132 7.80 8.11 -7.16
N SER A 133 8.11 8.85 -6.10
CA SER A 133 8.60 10.23 -6.26
C SER A 133 9.93 10.28 -7.00
N PHE A 134 10.73 9.21 -6.89
CA PHE A 134 12.05 9.09 -7.51
C PHE A 134 12.22 7.72 -8.18
N ASP A 135 13.02 7.69 -9.24
CA ASP A 135 13.51 6.46 -9.87
C ASP A 135 14.66 5.83 -9.04
N GLY A 136 15.12 4.65 -9.44
CA GLY A 136 16.24 3.96 -8.79
C GLY A 136 17.59 4.67 -8.86
N ALA A 137 17.71 5.75 -9.61
CA ALA A 137 18.88 6.62 -9.69
C ALA A 137 18.70 7.93 -8.92
N GLY A 138 17.59 8.09 -8.19
CA GLY A 138 17.30 9.28 -7.39
C GLY A 138 16.84 10.51 -8.21
N ARG A 139 16.43 10.33 -9.45
CA ARG A 139 15.83 11.37 -10.28
C ARG A 139 14.31 11.34 -10.15
N PRO A 140 13.58 12.46 -10.38
CA PRO A 140 12.13 12.42 -10.46
C PRO A 140 11.66 11.33 -11.43
N ASP A 141 10.75 10.45 -10.95
CA ASP A 141 10.27 9.31 -11.73
C ASP A 141 9.30 9.75 -12.85
N VAL A 142 9.20 8.94 -13.89
CA VAL A 142 8.24 9.11 -14.98
C VAL A 142 7.54 7.76 -15.22
N VAL A 143 6.27 7.69 -14.85
CA VAL A 143 5.50 6.45 -14.99
C VAL A 143 4.51 6.59 -16.15
N LEU A 144 4.66 5.75 -17.17
CA LEU A 144 3.83 5.79 -18.39
C LEU A 144 3.79 7.19 -19.06
N GLY A 145 4.93 7.89 -19.07
CA GLY A 145 5.03 9.24 -19.64
C GLY A 145 4.51 10.37 -18.73
N ILE A 146 4.01 10.06 -17.55
CA ILE A 146 3.50 11.04 -16.60
C ILE A 146 4.59 11.32 -15.56
N PRO A 147 5.02 12.59 -15.38
CA PRO A 147 6.05 12.93 -14.40
C PRO A 147 5.53 12.83 -12.97
N MET A 148 6.40 12.31 -12.10
CA MET A 148 6.19 12.25 -10.66
C MET A 148 7.05 13.30 -9.97
N ALA A 149 6.67 13.69 -8.74
CA ALA A 149 7.46 14.61 -7.93
C ALA A 149 7.21 14.35 -6.44
N PRO A 150 8.23 14.52 -5.59
CA PRO A 150 8.03 14.43 -4.15
C PRO A 150 7.03 15.49 -3.66
N LEU A 151 6.29 15.15 -2.62
CA LEU A 151 5.41 16.07 -1.93
C LEU A 151 6.10 16.63 -0.69
N SER A 152 5.80 17.88 -0.35
CA SER A 152 6.11 18.39 0.99
C SER A 152 5.19 17.73 2.04
N LYS A 153 5.54 17.85 3.31
CA LYS A 153 4.70 17.35 4.40
C LYS A 153 3.35 18.04 4.42
N GLU A 154 3.34 19.34 4.15
CA GLU A 154 2.14 20.19 4.11
C GLU A 154 1.22 19.79 2.95
N GLU A 155 1.77 19.53 1.76
CA GLU A 155 1.02 19.02 0.62
C GLU A 155 0.40 17.64 0.94
N LEU A 156 1.18 16.74 1.52
CA LEU A 156 0.71 15.40 1.88
C LEU A 156 -0.40 15.46 2.94
N ALA A 157 -0.24 16.27 4.00
CA ALA A 157 -1.26 16.50 5.01
C ALA A 157 -2.56 17.08 4.41
N ALA A 158 -2.42 18.01 3.46
CA ALA A 158 -3.57 18.59 2.76
C ALA A 158 -4.32 17.53 1.95
N PHE A 159 -3.63 16.63 1.24
CA PHE A 159 -4.26 15.54 0.50
C PHE A 159 -4.91 14.50 1.43
N ILE A 160 -4.27 14.14 2.55
CA ILE A 160 -4.85 13.24 3.56
C ILE A 160 -6.17 13.81 4.06
N THR A 161 -6.18 15.09 4.43
CA THR A 161 -7.40 15.77 4.92
C THR A 161 -8.47 15.87 3.82
N ALA A 162 -8.09 16.28 2.61
CA ALA A 162 -9.03 16.51 1.49
C ALA A 162 -9.63 15.21 0.96
N ALA A 163 -8.97 14.06 1.14
CA ALA A 163 -9.48 12.77 0.67
C ALA A 163 -10.84 12.43 1.29
N GLY A 164 -11.07 12.78 2.57
CA GLY A 164 -12.34 12.50 3.27
C GLY A 164 -12.68 11.01 3.31
N LEU A 165 -11.68 10.15 3.24
CA LEU A 165 -11.67 8.70 3.39
C LEU A 165 -10.42 8.33 4.19
N PRO A 166 -10.34 7.14 4.80
CA PRO A 166 -9.09 6.64 5.35
C PRO A 166 -7.97 6.70 4.31
N PHE A 167 -6.82 7.27 4.68
CA PHE A 167 -5.70 7.49 3.75
C PHE A 167 -4.52 6.58 4.08
N ILE A 168 -4.02 5.85 3.09
CA ILE A 168 -2.90 4.91 3.21
C ILE A 168 -1.65 5.50 2.55
N ILE A 169 -0.53 5.53 3.26
CA ILE A 169 0.77 5.87 2.67
C ILE A 169 1.51 4.58 2.33
N LYS A 170 1.80 4.37 1.05
CA LYS A 170 2.59 3.22 0.57
C LYS A 170 4.02 3.63 0.24
N GLY A 171 4.98 2.70 0.46
CA GLY A 171 6.41 2.96 0.26
C GLY A 171 7.12 3.42 1.54
N VAL A 172 6.50 3.18 2.70
CA VAL A 172 7.13 3.44 4.00
C VAL A 172 8.08 2.28 4.32
N LEU A 173 9.35 2.60 4.59
CA LEU A 173 10.37 1.58 4.85
C LEU A 173 11.29 1.95 6.04
N SER A 174 10.92 2.95 6.81
CA SER A 174 11.64 3.39 7.99
C SER A 174 10.71 3.72 9.14
N ALA A 175 11.19 3.53 10.37
CA ALA A 175 10.49 3.94 11.59
C ALA A 175 10.22 5.45 11.62
N ARG A 176 11.15 6.26 11.07
CA ARG A 176 10.99 7.71 10.95
C ARG A 176 9.81 8.07 10.07
N ASP A 177 9.70 7.46 8.88
CA ASP A 177 8.62 7.80 7.96
C ASP A 177 7.28 7.22 8.43
N ALA A 178 7.29 6.08 9.14
CA ALA A 178 6.09 5.56 9.80
C ALA A 178 5.55 6.53 10.85
N ARG A 179 6.44 7.09 11.68
CA ARG A 179 6.08 8.13 12.65
C ARG A 179 5.51 9.37 11.95
N LEU A 180 6.19 9.87 10.91
CA LEU A 180 5.71 11.02 10.15
C LEU A 180 4.35 10.75 9.49
N ALA A 181 4.12 9.55 8.96
CA ALA A 181 2.83 9.18 8.38
C ALA A 181 1.70 9.26 9.42
N ALA A 182 1.94 8.76 10.63
CA ALA A 182 0.97 8.85 11.73
C ALA A 182 0.74 10.32 12.15
N ASP A 183 1.81 11.11 12.32
CA ASP A 183 1.73 12.53 12.69
C ASP A 183 0.96 13.37 11.65
N LEU A 184 0.99 12.97 10.37
CA LEU A 184 0.24 13.61 9.28
C LEU A 184 -1.22 13.14 9.19
N GLY A 185 -1.65 12.19 10.02
CA GLY A 185 -3.01 11.69 10.06
C GLY A 185 -3.31 10.56 9.07
N ALA A 186 -2.30 9.84 8.57
CA ALA A 186 -2.53 8.65 7.77
C ALA A 186 -3.23 7.56 8.59
N ALA A 187 -4.26 6.94 8.02
CA ALA A 187 -5.01 5.85 8.65
C ALA A 187 -4.28 4.50 8.58
N GLY A 188 -3.22 4.41 7.78
CA GLY A 188 -2.39 3.21 7.66
C GLY A 188 -1.21 3.43 6.73
N ILE A 189 -0.31 2.45 6.74
CA ILE A 189 0.87 2.43 5.87
C ILE A 189 1.02 1.06 5.21
N VAL A 190 1.64 1.04 4.04
CA VAL A 190 2.15 -0.20 3.42
C VAL A 190 3.66 -0.17 3.47
N VAL A 191 4.24 -1.09 4.26
CA VAL A 191 5.68 -1.25 4.39
C VAL A 191 6.21 -1.95 3.14
N SER A 192 6.90 -1.21 2.27
CA SER A 192 7.36 -1.74 1.00
C SER A 192 8.53 -0.95 0.41
N HIS A 193 9.33 -1.61 -0.43
CA HIS A 193 10.37 -1.01 -1.29
C HIS A 193 9.99 -1.06 -2.78
N HIS A 194 8.70 -1.21 -3.09
CA HIS A 194 8.13 -1.18 -4.44
C HIS A 194 8.90 -2.05 -5.45
N HIS A 195 8.99 -3.36 -5.21
CA HIS A 195 9.75 -4.30 -6.05
C HIS A 195 11.23 -3.95 -6.23
N GLY A 196 11.84 -3.32 -5.21
CA GLY A 196 13.25 -2.99 -5.27
C GLY A 196 13.56 -1.80 -6.18
N ILE A 197 12.69 -0.78 -6.18
CA ILE A 197 12.94 0.48 -6.90
C ILE A 197 14.28 1.09 -6.49
N LEU A 198 14.69 0.91 -5.23
CA LEU A 198 15.98 1.31 -4.70
C LEU A 198 16.88 0.08 -4.52
N PRO A 199 18.06 0.03 -5.15
CA PRO A 199 19.06 -1.01 -4.87
C PRO A 199 19.44 -1.04 -3.38
N TYR A 200 19.73 -2.22 -2.87
CA TYR A 200 20.09 -2.45 -1.45
C TYR A 200 19.02 -2.03 -0.43
N ALA A 201 17.76 -1.87 -0.83
CA ALA A 201 16.68 -1.58 0.11
C ALA A 201 16.54 -2.70 1.14
N VAL A 202 16.30 -2.32 2.40
CA VAL A 202 16.05 -3.28 3.49
C VAL A 202 14.78 -4.09 3.20
N PRO A 203 14.77 -5.41 3.48
CA PRO A 203 13.54 -6.20 3.39
C PRO A 203 12.41 -5.60 4.25
N PRO A 204 11.20 -5.43 3.70
CA PRO A 204 10.08 -4.84 4.45
C PRO A 204 9.80 -5.52 5.79
N LEU A 205 9.85 -6.85 5.83
CA LEU A 205 9.59 -7.60 7.05
C LEU A 205 10.73 -7.46 8.09
N MET A 206 11.95 -7.14 7.66
CA MET A 206 13.06 -6.83 8.56
C MET A 206 12.86 -5.47 9.24
N ALA A 207 12.35 -4.48 8.51
CA ALA A 207 12.08 -3.14 9.05
C ALA A 207 10.79 -3.09 9.89
N LEU A 208 9.86 -4.04 9.69
CA LEU A 208 8.52 -4.01 10.26
C LEU A 208 8.48 -3.87 11.78
N PRO A 209 9.29 -4.57 12.61
CA PRO A 209 9.22 -4.44 14.06
C PRO A 209 9.49 -3.02 14.57
N ASP A 210 10.46 -2.32 13.98
CA ASP A 210 10.79 -0.93 14.33
C ASP A 210 9.71 0.04 13.87
N ILE A 211 9.14 -0.21 12.70
CA ILE A 211 8.03 0.56 12.13
C ILE A 211 6.80 0.45 13.01
N VAL A 212 6.42 -0.76 13.46
CA VAL A 212 5.26 -0.98 14.34
C VAL A 212 5.45 -0.23 15.65
N ARG A 213 6.62 -0.37 16.31
CA ARG A 213 6.90 0.38 17.54
C ARG A 213 6.79 1.90 17.36
N ALA A 214 7.28 2.44 16.25
CA ALA A 214 7.21 3.87 15.99
C ALA A 214 5.76 4.36 15.75
N ALA A 215 4.95 3.56 15.08
CA ALA A 215 3.54 3.87 14.83
C ALA A 215 2.70 3.78 16.11
N ASP A 216 2.95 2.79 16.96
CA ASP A 216 2.26 2.65 18.25
C ASP A 216 2.54 3.83 19.18
N VAL A 217 3.80 4.26 19.32
CA VAL A 217 4.16 5.46 20.11
C VAL A 217 3.46 6.72 19.57
N ALA A 218 3.38 6.88 18.25
CA ALA A 218 2.69 8.03 17.66
C ALA A 218 1.20 8.04 18.00
N ARG A 219 0.55 6.87 17.98
CA ARG A 219 -0.86 6.73 18.35
C ARG A 219 -1.09 7.03 19.83
N GLU A 220 -0.27 6.47 20.73
CA GLU A 220 -0.38 6.70 22.17
C GLU A 220 -0.24 8.18 22.55
N LEU A 221 0.70 8.90 21.91
CA LEU A 221 0.85 10.34 22.09
C LEU A 221 -0.37 11.14 21.59
N ALA A 222 -0.95 10.74 20.44
CA ALA A 222 -2.13 11.38 19.89
C ALA A 222 -3.39 11.17 20.77
N GLU A 223 -3.48 10.02 21.45
CA GLU A 223 -4.54 9.65 22.36
C GLU A 223 -4.32 10.19 23.79
N GLY A 224 -3.17 10.82 24.06
CA GLY A 224 -2.82 11.35 25.37
C GLY A 224 -2.53 10.27 26.43
N LEU A 225 -2.04 9.11 26.00
CA LEU A 225 -1.72 7.96 26.85
C LEU A 225 -0.27 7.93 27.37
N LEU A 226 0.59 8.84 26.88
CA LEU A 226 1.99 9.03 27.30
C LEU A 226 2.22 10.44 27.84
#